data_927f83743f17298853d28af5e1a06211
#
_entry.id   927f83743f17298853d28af5e1a06211
#
_cell.length_a   1.000
_cell.length_b   1.000
_cell.length_c   1.000
_cell.angle_alpha   90.00
_cell.angle_beta   90.00
_cell.angle_gamma   90.00
#
_symmetry.space_group_name_H-M   'P 1'
#
loop_
_entity.id
_entity.type
_entity.pdbx_description
1 polymer ?
#
loop_
_entity_poly.entity_id
_entity_poly.type
_entity_poly.pdbx_seq_one_letter_code
_entity_poly.pdbx_strand_id
1 'polypeptide(L)'
;MNVLITGGTGFIGALLARKHVQAGDTVVLFDIAPNLKRIDDIVNDVKIVQGNLAYSSEVFNAVRDNKIERILHLGSMLSAPSDINPWASFQVNVVGSVNILEAARLFGGATVVFPSTIATFGHDTETVASDTTVQHPTTMYGCGKAYIENLGRFYRDKLGVDYRGVRFPSVIGPGAKVRHVSQYNAWMIEFPLRGKPFECFVTPETKMPTMYFKDAANSIDAIAGAPRDAIKSVNYNVAGITPTTSARDIETVVKKHVPDADITFVPDPVIMQYYKTFRIDTFDDSRAREEWGWCPAFPDIDTVLLDFKAELAQHPDWYA
;
A
#
# COMPACT_ATOMS: atom_id res chain seq x y z
N MET A 1 22.42 -3.85 5.45
CA MET A 1 21.62 -4.74 6.33
C MET A 1 20.94 -5.83 5.54
N ASN A 2 20.38 -6.86 6.21
CA ASN A 2 19.62 -7.92 5.54
C ASN A 2 18.13 -7.60 5.62
N VAL A 3 17.51 -7.37 4.48
CA VAL A 3 16.09 -6.92 4.38
C VAL A 3 15.25 -8.01 3.73
N LEU A 4 14.16 -8.41 4.39
CA LEU A 4 13.13 -9.27 3.83
C LEU A 4 11.96 -8.42 3.35
N ILE A 5 11.55 -8.58 2.10
CA ILE A 5 10.36 -7.94 1.54
C ILE A 5 9.35 -9.03 1.17
N THR A 6 8.27 -9.17 1.92
CA THR A 6 7.20 -10.11 1.55
C THR A 6 6.29 -9.46 0.49
N GLY A 7 5.79 -10.25 -0.46
CA GLY A 7 5.19 -9.69 -1.67
C GLY A 7 6.20 -8.87 -2.48
N GLY A 8 7.48 -9.29 -2.40
CA GLY A 8 8.63 -8.52 -2.87
C GLY A 8 8.68 -8.31 -4.38
N THR A 9 8.03 -9.18 -5.16
CA THR A 9 7.90 -9.04 -6.62
C THR A 9 6.61 -8.33 -7.04
N GLY A 10 5.83 -7.86 -6.05
CA GLY A 10 4.62 -7.07 -6.26
C GLY A 10 4.91 -5.62 -6.63
N PHE A 11 3.84 -4.83 -6.77
CA PHE A 11 3.85 -3.46 -7.25
C PHE A 11 4.74 -2.51 -6.40
N ILE A 12 4.52 -2.48 -5.08
CA ILE A 12 5.32 -1.66 -4.15
C ILE A 12 6.61 -2.38 -3.76
N GLY A 13 6.57 -3.73 -3.65
CA GLY A 13 7.72 -4.54 -3.25
C GLY A 13 8.91 -4.39 -4.19
N ALA A 14 8.68 -4.38 -5.49
CA ALA A 14 9.73 -4.20 -6.49
C ALA A 14 10.42 -2.83 -6.41
N LEU A 15 9.67 -1.75 -6.08
CA LEU A 15 10.28 -0.43 -5.86
C LEU A 15 11.18 -0.43 -4.63
N LEU A 16 10.69 -0.99 -3.52
CA LEU A 16 11.49 -1.09 -2.29
C LEU A 16 12.72 -1.98 -2.49
N ALA A 17 12.58 -3.08 -3.24
CA ALA A 17 13.72 -3.93 -3.59
C ALA A 17 14.84 -3.14 -4.28
N ARG A 18 14.49 -2.33 -5.31
CA ARG A 18 15.47 -1.46 -5.98
C ARG A 18 16.14 -0.47 -5.04
N LYS A 19 15.35 0.21 -4.21
CA LYS A 19 15.90 1.18 -3.24
C LYS A 19 16.91 0.53 -2.30
N HIS A 20 16.59 -0.65 -1.76
CA HIS A 20 17.49 -1.36 -0.85
C HIS A 20 18.71 -1.95 -1.56
N VAL A 21 18.59 -2.46 -2.79
CA VAL A 21 19.74 -2.89 -3.62
C VAL A 21 20.65 -1.70 -3.88
N GLN A 22 20.10 -0.54 -4.29
CA GLN A 22 20.89 0.67 -4.52
C GLN A 22 21.57 1.21 -3.26
N ALA A 23 20.96 0.98 -2.08
CA ALA A 23 21.55 1.32 -0.78
C ALA A 23 22.65 0.32 -0.32
N GLY A 24 22.89 -0.75 -1.08
CA GLY A 24 23.88 -1.79 -0.75
C GLY A 24 23.40 -2.80 0.30
N ASP A 25 22.10 -2.90 0.52
CA ASP A 25 21.51 -3.91 1.40
C ASP A 25 21.46 -5.29 0.73
N THR A 26 21.52 -6.35 1.54
CA THR A 26 21.22 -7.72 1.08
C THR A 26 19.71 -7.92 1.07
N VAL A 27 19.11 -8.04 -0.10
CA VAL A 27 17.65 -8.08 -0.27
C VAL A 27 17.15 -9.50 -0.51
N VAL A 28 16.19 -9.93 0.29
CA VAL A 28 15.48 -11.20 0.16
C VAL A 28 14.02 -10.91 -0.17
N LEU A 29 13.55 -11.40 -1.30
CA LEU A 29 12.16 -11.27 -1.74
C LEU A 29 11.41 -12.56 -1.43
N PHE A 30 10.41 -12.49 -0.56
CA PHE A 30 9.54 -13.62 -0.24
C PHE A 30 8.20 -13.45 -0.94
N ASP A 31 7.84 -14.37 -1.82
CA ASP A 31 6.62 -14.27 -2.60
C ASP A 31 6.03 -15.67 -2.89
N ILE A 32 4.71 -15.77 -2.94
CA ILE A 32 4.03 -17.03 -3.26
C ILE A 32 4.13 -17.36 -4.76
N ALA A 33 4.12 -16.34 -5.61
CA ALA A 33 4.18 -16.46 -7.08
C ALA A 33 5.07 -15.33 -7.65
N PRO A 34 6.39 -15.48 -7.60
CA PRO A 34 7.34 -14.44 -8.01
C PRO A 34 7.11 -13.98 -9.46
N ASN A 35 6.88 -12.67 -9.66
CA ASN A 35 6.80 -12.05 -10.98
C ASN A 35 8.14 -11.38 -11.32
N LEU A 36 8.98 -12.09 -12.07
CA LEU A 36 10.33 -11.62 -12.39
C LEU A 36 10.37 -10.43 -13.35
N LYS A 37 9.30 -10.19 -14.13
CA LYS A 37 9.25 -9.04 -15.06
C LYS A 37 9.40 -7.69 -14.35
N ARG A 38 8.86 -7.58 -13.13
CA ARG A 38 8.93 -6.32 -12.38
C ARG A 38 10.25 -6.06 -11.68
N ILE A 39 11.14 -7.03 -11.70
CA ILE A 39 12.47 -6.97 -11.06
C ILE A 39 13.57 -7.44 -12.00
N ASP A 40 13.32 -7.44 -13.32
CA ASP A 40 14.24 -7.96 -14.33
C ASP A 40 15.60 -7.26 -14.33
N ASP A 41 15.59 -5.97 -13.99
CA ASP A 41 16.77 -5.12 -13.84
C ASP A 41 17.61 -5.41 -12.60
N ILE A 42 17.03 -6.03 -11.55
CA ILE A 42 17.70 -6.34 -10.27
C ILE A 42 17.66 -7.83 -9.89
N VAL A 43 17.20 -8.70 -10.79
CA VAL A 43 16.96 -10.11 -10.49
C VAL A 43 18.21 -10.85 -10.00
N ASN A 44 19.39 -10.41 -10.43
CA ASN A 44 20.68 -10.99 -10.04
C ASN A 44 21.23 -10.41 -8.71
N ASP A 45 20.65 -9.31 -8.24
CA ASP A 45 21.09 -8.59 -7.04
C ASP A 45 20.25 -8.94 -5.81
N VAL A 46 19.20 -9.76 -5.98
CA VAL A 46 18.27 -10.15 -4.93
C VAL A 46 18.20 -11.66 -4.77
N LYS A 47 17.92 -12.12 -3.55
CA LYS A 47 17.59 -13.52 -3.30
C LYS A 47 16.07 -13.70 -3.33
N ILE A 48 15.58 -14.58 -4.18
CA ILE A 48 14.14 -14.90 -4.27
C ILE A 48 13.88 -16.17 -3.47
N VAL A 49 12.93 -16.10 -2.54
CA VAL A 49 12.40 -17.21 -1.75
C VAL A 49 10.92 -17.36 -2.07
N GLN A 50 10.58 -18.38 -2.83
CA GLN A 50 9.17 -18.71 -3.05
C GLN A 50 8.60 -19.38 -1.79
N GLY A 51 7.47 -18.85 -1.29
CA GLY A 51 6.85 -19.37 -0.09
C GLY A 51 5.49 -18.75 0.22
N ASN A 52 4.77 -19.41 1.12
CA ASN A 52 3.44 -19.02 1.58
C ASN A 52 3.49 -18.48 3.01
N LEU A 53 3.02 -17.25 3.21
CA LEU A 53 2.94 -16.60 4.51
C LEU A 53 2.16 -17.39 5.56
N ALA A 54 1.15 -18.15 5.14
CA ALA A 54 0.35 -19.00 6.03
C ALA A 54 1.14 -20.15 6.68
N TYR A 55 2.30 -20.50 6.14
CA TYR A 55 3.14 -21.59 6.67
C TYR A 55 4.30 -21.03 7.51
N SER A 56 4.19 -21.15 8.83
CA SER A 56 5.20 -20.63 9.76
C SER A 56 6.61 -21.14 9.48
N SER A 57 6.76 -22.40 9.09
CA SER A 57 8.07 -22.98 8.77
C SER A 57 8.76 -22.28 7.60
N GLU A 58 8.02 -21.88 6.57
CA GLU A 58 8.59 -21.18 5.41
C GLU A 58 9.01 -19.76 5.79
N VAL A 59 8.16 -19.03 6.55
CA VAL A 59 8.48 -17.68 7.05
C VAL A 59 9.67 -17.72 8.01
N PHE A 60 9.68 -18.66 8.96
CA PHE A 60 10.72 -18.77 9.97
C PHE A 60 12.08 -19.10 9.34
N ASN A 61 12.11 -20.02 8.37
CA ASN A 61 13.32 -20.34 7.64
C ASN A 61 13.81 -19.14 6.83
N ALA A 62 12.91 -18.41 6.15
CA ALA A 62 13.29 -17.22 5.38
C ALA A 62 13.95 -16.15 6.27
N VAL A 63 13.43 -15.92 7.47
CA VAL A 63 13.97 -14.92 8.40
C VAL A 63 15.29 -15.41 9.03
N ARG A 64 15.30 -16.64 9.59
CA ARG A 64 16.45 -17.21 10.28
C ARG A 64 17.65 -17.41 9.38
N ASP A 65 17.47 -18.08 8.24
CA ASP A 65 18.56 -18.55 7.37
C ASP A 65 19.22 -17.38 6.61
N ASN A 66 18.48 -16.27 6.47
CA ASN A 66 19.01 -15.03 5.86
C ASN A 66 19.39 -13.97 6.89
N LYS A 67 19.33 -14.26 8.20
CA LYS A 67 19.71 -13.34 9.30
C LYS A 67 19.06 -11.96 9.13
N ILE A 68 17.74 -11.93 8.92
CA ILE A 68 16.99 -10.73 8.59
C ILE A 68 16.98 -9.73 9.74
N GLU A 69 17.31 -8.48 9.44
CA GLU A 69 17.35 -7.34 10.39
C GLU A 69 16.15 -6.40 10.20
N ARG A 70 15.52 -6.42 8.99
CA ARG A 70 14.34 -5.62 8.67
C ARG A 70 13.37 -6.42 7.83
N ILE A 71 12.09 -6.33 8.16
CA ILE A 71 10.99 -6.97 7.41
C ILE A 71 10.04 -5.89 6.91
N LEU A 72 9.92 -5.75 5.60
CA LEU A 72 8.90 -4.94 4.94
C LEU A 72 7.77 -5.89 4.52
N HIS A 73 6.69 -5.92 5.32
CA HIS A 73 5.66 -6.96 5.19
C HIS A 73 4.50 -6.53 4.28
N LEU A 74 4.70 -6.61 2.95
CA LEU A 74 3.71 -6.21 1.95
C LEU A 74 2.82 -7.35 1.44
N GLY A 75 3.24 -8.60 1.64
CA GLY A 75 2.48 -9.77 1.17
C GLY A 75 1.09 -9.84 1.81
N SER A 76 0.03 -9.77 1.01
CA SER A 76 -1.35 -9.87 1.48
C SER A 76 -2.33 -10.15 0.33
N MET A 77 -3.48 -10.74 0.65
CA MET A 77 -4.64 -10.71 -0.23
C MET A 77 -5.32 -9.36 -0.12
N LEU A 78 -5.65 -8.74 -1.26
CA LEU A 78 -6.32 -7.44 -1.33
C LEU A 78 -7.83 -7.55 -1.05
N SER A 79 -8.53 -6.39 -0.97
CA SER A 79 -9.93 -6.31 -0.52
C SER A 79 -10.88 -7.25 -1.27
N ALA A 80 -10.98 -7.15 -2.60
CA ALA A 80 -11.94 -7.94 -3.36
C ALA A 80 -11.70 -9.47 -3.26
N PRO A 81 -10.48 -10.01 -3.47
CA PRO A 81 -10.23 -11.43 -3.23
C PRO A 81 -10.45 -11.85 -1.76
N SER A 82 -10.24 -10.95 -0.80
CA SER A 82 -10.47 -11.26 0.62
C SER A 82 -11.94 -11.47 0.95
N ASP A 83 -12.82 -10.66 0.37
CA ASP A 83 -14.27 -10.79 0.56
C ASP A 83 -14.84 -12.00 -0.19
N ILE A 84 -14.25 -12.38 -1.34
CA ILE A 84 -14.62 -13.59 -2.08
C ILE A 84 -14.23 -14.86 -1.32
N ASN A 85 -13.04 -14.89 -0.69
CA ASN A 85 -12.56 -16.02 0.09
C ASN A 85 -12.03 -15.57 1.46
N PRO A 86 -12.93 -15.35 2.45
CA PRO A 86 -12.56 -14.88 3.78
C PRO A 86 -11.61 -15.82 4.52
N TRP A 87 -11.74 -17.14 4.32
CA TRP A 87 -10.86 -18.11 4.97
C TRP A 87 -9.43 -18.03 4.44
N ALA A 88 -9.23 -17.97 3.14
CA ALA A 88 -7.90 -17.78 2.57
C ALA A 88 -7.29 -16.43 2.99
N SER A 89 -8.11 -15.37 3.04
CA SER A 89 -7.70 -14.07 3.54
C SER A 89 -7.22 -14.13 4.99
N PHE A 90 -7.96 -14.82 5.87
CA PHE A 90 -7.55 -15.02 7.25
C PHE A 90 -6.20 -15.72 7.35
N GLN A 91 -5.99 -16.81 6.58
CA GLN A 91 -4.73 -17.56 6.59
C GLN A 91 -3.55 -16.69 6.11
N VAL A 92 -3.72 -15.94 5.02
CA VAL A 92 -2.63 -15.12 4.46
C VAL A 92 -2.42 -13.83 5.25
N ASN A 93 -3.49 -13.07 5.48
CA ASN A 93 -3.38 -11.71 6.03
C ASN A 93 -3.24 -11.71 7.56
N VAL A 94 -3.87 -12.65 8.27
CA VAL A 94 -3.81 -12.68 9.73
C VAL A 94 -2.75 -13.68 10.19
N VAL A 95 -2.90 -14.97 9.88
CA VAL A 95 -1.93 -15.98 10.31
C VAL A 95 -0.54 -15.70 9.73
N GLY A 96 -0.45 -15.30 8.45
CA GLY A 96 0.81 -14.91 7.81
C GLY A 96 1.50 -13.74 8.51
N SER A 97 0.74 -12.70 8.89
CA SER A 97 1.32 -11.57 9.62
C SER A 97 1.74 -11.94 11.05
N VAL A 98 1.00 -12.84 11.72
CA VAL A 98 1.43 -13.42 13.01
C VAL A 98 2.74 -14.18 12.86
N ASN A 99 2.89 -14.99 11.79
CA ASN A 99 4.14 -15.70 11.51
C ASN A 99 5.32 -14.74 11.33
N ILE A 100 5.12 -13.59 10.67
CA ILE A 100 6.14 -12.54 10.53
C ILE A 100 6.52 -11.92 11.89
N LEU A 101 5.54 -11.58 12.71
CA LEU A 101 5.79 -11.02 14.05
C LEU A 101 6.53 -12.01 14.95
N GLU A 102 6.14 -13.30 14.92
CA GLU A 102 6.82 -14.36 15.66
C GLU A 102 8.24 -14.60 15.14
N ALA A 103 8.45 -14.60 13.81
CA ALA A 103 9.79 -14.73 13.25
C ALA A 103 10.70 -13.58 13.71
N ALA A 104 10.21 -12.34 13.68
CA ALA A 104 10.95 -11.18 14.18
C ALA A 104 11.28 -11.31 15.67
N ARG A 105 10.35 -11.80 16.49
CA ARG A 105 10.54 -12.02 17.91
C ARG A 105 11.58 -13.12 18.20
N LEU A 106 11.55 -14.22 17.46
CA LEU A 106 12.34 -15.42 17.73
C LEU A 106 13.77 -15.37 17.18
N PHE A 107 13.99 -14.67 16.07
CA PHE A 107 15.25 -14.78 15.31
C PHE A 107 16.08 -13.50 15.22
N GLY A 108 15.94 -12.57 16.15
CA GLY A 108 16.91 -11.49 16.23
C GLY A 108 16.37 -10.07 16.29
N GLY A 109 15.08 -9.90 16.54
CA GLY A 109 14.52 -8.57 16.80
C GLY A 109 14.47 -7.65 15.58
N ALA A 110 14.20 -8.22 14.41
CA ALA A 110 14.04 -7.43 13.18
C ALA A 110 12.96 -6.34 13.34
N THR A 111 13.23 -5.15 12.77
CA THR A 111 12.18 -4.13 12.60
C THR A 111 11.14 -4.63 11.61
N VAL A 112 9.86 -4.58 11.99
CA VAL A 112 8.73 -4.98 11.12
C VAL A 112 7.95 -3.75 10.71
N VAL A 113 7.91 -3.44 9.41
CA VAL A 113 7.03 -2.41 8.86
C VAL A 113 5.82 -3.06 8.21
N PHE A 114 4.63 -2.63 8.64
CA PHE A 114 3.36 -3.20 8.22
C PHE A 114 2.49 -2.16 7.50
N PRO A 115 2.30 -2.28 6.19
CA PRO A 115 1.32 -1.51 5.46
C PRO A 115 -0.11 -1.91 5.83
N SER A 116 -0.81 -0.98 6.46
CA SER A 116 -2.23 -1.05 6.72
C SER A 116 -3.01 -0.19 5.71
N THR A 117 -4.25 0.19 6.00
CA THR A 117 -5.17 0.72 5.00
C THR A 117 -6.25 1.61 5.62
N ILE A 118 -6.75 2.57 4.86
CA ILE A 118 -7.97 3.33 5.16
C ILE A 118 -9.20 2.41 5.34
N ALA A 119 -9.20 1.20 4.78
CA ALA A 119 -10.28 0.22 4.94
C ALA A 119 -10.44 -0.31 6.37
N THR A 120 -9.53 0.01 7.29
CA THR A 120 -9.71 -0.28 8.74
C THR A 120 -10.76 0.61 9.39
N PHE A 121 -11.05 1.77 8.79
CA PHE A 121 -12.06 2.68 9.28
C PHE A 121 -13.48 2.31 8.88
N GLY A 122 -14.40 2.20 8.78
CA GLY A 122 -15.72 1.77 8.35
C GLY A 122 -16.55 2.91 7.77
N HIS A 123 -17.84 2.66 7.68
CA HIS A 123 -18.79 3.59 7.06
C HIS A 123 -19.32 4.66 8.02
N ASP A 124 -19.14 4.50 9.32
CA ASP A 124 -19.57 5.42 10.38
C ASP A 124 -18.48 6.40 10.82
N THR A 125 -17.37 6.45 10.08
CA THR A 125 -16.27 7.38 10.33
C THR A 125 -16.66 8.80 9.93
N GLU A 126 -16.19 9.78 10.71
CA GLU A 126 -16.34 11.21 10.38
C GLU A 126 -15.52 11.60 9.15
N THR A 127 -15.68 12.86 8.70
CA THR A 127 -14.98 13.36 7.49
C THR A 127 -13.48 13.46 7.65
N VAL A 128 -12.98 13.56 8.88
CA VAL A 128 -11.56 13.57 9.22
C VAL A 128 -11.20 12.26 9.92
N ALA A 129 -10.32 11.46 9.32
CA ALA A 129 -9.76 10.27 9.95
C ALA A 129 -8.34 10.54 10.44
N SER A 130 -8.14 10.50 11.76
CA SER A 130 -6.84 10.61 12.43
C SER A 130 -6.31 9.22 12.84
N ASP A 131 -5.09 9.17 13.38
CA ASP A 131 -4.48 7.95 13.90
C ASP A 131 -5.26 7.32 15.06
N THR A 132 -6.06 8.11 15.77
CA THR A 132 -6.86 7.70 16.93
C THR A 132 -8.35 7.51 16.62
N THR A 133 -8.76 7.73 15.38
CA THR A 133 -10.13 7.46 14.94
C THR A 133 -10.48 5.99 15.15
N VAL A 134 -11.66 5.72 15.69
CA VAL A 134 -12.13 4.36 15.98
C VAL A 134 -12.26 3.58 14.66
N GLN A 135 -11.79 2.35 14.69
CA GLN A 135 -11.79 1.46 13.53
C GLN A 135 -12.98 0.50 13.60
N HIS A 136 -13.91 0.62 12.64
CA HIS A 136 -15.06 -0.27 12.46
C HIS A 136 -15.05 -0.85 11.04
N PRO A 137 -14.07 -1.71 10.67
CA PRO A 137 -13.94 -2.22 9.33
C PRO A 137 -15.14 -3.05 8.89
N THR A 138 -15.55 -2.89 7.63
CA THR A 138 -16.70 -3.56 7.03
C THR A 138 -16.33 -4.59 5.97
N THR A 139 -15.03 -4.78 5.71
CA THR A 139 -14.49 -5.77 4.78
C THR A 139 -13.60 -6.77 5.49
N MET A 140 -13.49 -7.99 5.00
CA MET A 140 -12.59 -9.01 5.56
C MET A 140 -11.13 -8.54 5.58
N TYR A 141 -10.73 -7.82 4.53
CA TYR A 141 -9.41 -7.19 4.43
C TYR A 141 -9.17 -6.18 5.56
N GLY A 142 -10.11 -5.24 5.74
CA GLY A 142 -10.03 -4.21 6.79
C GLY A 142 -10.00 -4.82 8.19
N CYS A 143 -10.84 -5.84 8.46
CA CYS A 143 -10.84 -6.57 9.73
C CYS A 143 -9.48 -7.19 10.03
N GLY A 144 -8.88 -7.88 9.05
CA GLY A 144 -7.55 -8.48 9.19
C GLY A 144 -6.46 -7.44 9.47
N LYS A 145 -6.48 -6.31 8.73
CA LYS A 145 -5.51 -5.23 8.91
C LYS A 145 -5.64 -4.57 10.30
N ALA A 146 -6.86 -4.25 10.74
CA ALA A 146 -7.10 -3.68 12.07
C ALA A 146 -6.67 -4.64 13.21
N TYR A 147 -6.90 -5.95 13.05
CA TYR A 147 -6.42 -6.96 13.99
C TYR A 147 -4.89 -6.92 14.12
N ILE A 148 -4.17 -6.90 13.00
CA ILE A 148 -2.69 -6.89 13.00
C ILE A 148 -2.12 -5.57 13.53
N GLU A 149 -2.75 -4.44 13.30
CA GLU A 149 -2.34 -3.16 13.93
C GLU A 149 -2.37 -3.24 15.46
N ASN A 150 -3.45 -3.80 16.02
CA ASN A 150 -3.57 -3.98 17.47
C ASN A 150 -2.58 -5.03 18.00
N LEU A 151 -2.42 -6.13 17.28
CA LEU A 151 -1.46 -7.17 17.64
C LEU A 151 -0.01 -6.66 17.55
N GLY A 152 0.34 -5.91 16.50
CA GLY A 152 1.66 -5.29 16.33
C GLY A 152 2.00 -4.36 17.51
N ARG A 153 1.04 -3.56 17.98
CA ARG A 153 1.19 -2.76 19.19
C ARG A 153 1.49 -3.64 20.42
N PHE A 154 0.74 -4.75 20.61
CA PHE A 154 1.02 -5.70 21.69
C PHE A 154 2.44 -6.29 21.59
N TYR A 155 2.88 -6.71 20.39
CA TYR A 155 4.23 -7.23 20.16
C TYR A 155 5.31 -6.18 20.48
N ARG A 156 5.06 -4.93 20.11
CA ARG A 156 5.98 -3.82 20.42
C ARG A 156 6.06 -3.57 21.93
N ASP A 157 4.93 -3.44 22.60
CA ASP A 157 4.84 -3.02 24.01
C ASP A 157 5.21 -4.13 25.00
N LYS A 158 4.90 -5.39 24.68
CA LYS A 158 5.05 -6.53 25.60
C LYS A 158 6.17 -7.48 25.23
N LEU A 159 6.48 -7.60 23.93
CA LEU A 159 7.43 -8.61 23.44
C LEU A 159 8.69 -7.99 22.81
N GLY A 160 8.80 -6.66 22.78
CA GLY A 160 10.00 -5.93 22.38
C GLY A 160 10.25 -5.87 20.86
N VAL A 161 9.34 -6.40 20.03
CA VAL A 161 9.45 -6.31 18.57
C VAL A 161 9.32 -4.87 18.12
N ASP A 162 10.21 -4.38 17.28
CA ASP A 162 10.09 -3.05 16.69
C ASP A 162 9.10 -3.05 15.53
N TYR A 163 7.80 -3.06 15.87
CA TYR A 163 6.70 -2.97 14.92
C TYR A 163 6.35 -1.52 14.61
N ARG A 164 6.07 -1.22 13.34
CA ARG A 164 5.71 0.09 12.81
C ARG A 164 4.64 -0.06 11.74
N GLY A 165 3.47 0.53 11.92
CA GLY A 165 2.35 0.46 11.00
C GLY A 165 2.14 1.76 10.23
N VAL A 166 1.82 1.67 8.93
CA VAL A 166 1.38 2.81 8.11
C VAL A 166 0.06 2.48 7.43
N ARG A 167 -0.96 3.33 7.59
CA ARG A 167 -2.25 3.20 6.91
C ARG A 167 -2.23 4.00 5.63
N PHE A 168 -2.45 3.33 4.52
CA PHE A 168 -2.54 3.97 3.21
C PHE A 168 -3.97 4.40 2.90
N PRO A 169 -4.18 5.57 2.27
CA PRO A 169 -5.39 5.86 1.53
C PRO A 169 -5.47 4.95 0.28
N SER A 170 -6.30 5.29 -0.70
CA SER A 170 -6.28 4.58 -1.99
C SER A 170 -4.96 4.78 -2.70
N VAL A 171 -4.19 3.71 -2.90
CA VAL A 171 -2.92 3.77 -3.63
C VAL A 171 -3.18 3.62 -5.12
N ILE A 172 -2.71 4.59 -5.91
CA ILE A 172 -2.81 4.58 -7.37
C ILE A 172 -1.43 4.43 -8.04
N GLY A 173 -1.43 3.83 -9.20
CA GLY A 173 -0.26 3.67 -10.06
C GLY A 173 -0.61 2.91 -11.33
N PRO A 174 0.32 2.81 -12.30
CA PRO A 174 0.06 2.17 -13.58
C PRO A 174 -0.14 0.65 -13.48
N GLY A 175 -0.94 0.10 -14.40
CA GLY A 175 -1.10 -1.35 -14.57
C GLY A 175 -2.02 -2.05 -13.56
N ALA A 176 -2.84 -1.33 -12.82
CA ALA A 176 -3.86 -1.93 -11.97
C ALA A 176 -5.03 -2.49 -12.81
N LYS A 177 -5.31 -3.80 -12.65
CA LYS A 177 -6.26 -4.53 -13.53
C LYS A 177 -7.61 -4.83 -12.88
N VAL A 178 -7.73 -4.69 -11.56
CA VAL A 178 -8.94 -5.08 -10.83
C VAL A 178 -9.80 -3.86 -10.55
N ARG A 179 -11.05 -3.90 -11.04
CA ARG A 179 -12.05 -2.87 -10.73
C ARG A 179 -12.48 -2.97 -9.27
N HIS A 180 -12.31 -1.89 -8.53
CA HIS A 180 -12.82 -1.71 -7.18
C HIS A 180 -13.29 -0.25 -6.99
N VAL A 181 -13.86 0.07 -5.84
CA VAL A 181 -14.53 1.36 -5.62
C VAL A 181 -13.68 2.59 -5.93
N SER A 182 -12.38 2.58 -5.64
CA SER A 182 -11.47 3.71 -5.85
C SER A 182 -10.59 3.59 -7.11
N GLN A 183 -10.77 2.54 -7.94
CA GLN A 183 -9.91 2.31 -9.11
C GLN A 183 -10.07 3.38 -10.20
N TYR A 184 -11.18 4.11 -10.20
CA TYR A 184 -11.38 5.21 -11.14
C TYR A 184 -10.23 6.25 -11.09
N ASN A 185 -9.66 6.51 -9.93
CA ASN A 185 -8.55 7.47 -9.75
C ASN A 185 -7.35 7.14 -10.64
N ALA A 186 -6.93 5.86 -10.69
CA ALA A 186 -5.81 5.42 -11.52
C ALA A 186 -6.21 5.34 -13.00
N TRP A 187 -7.38 4.77 -13.30
CA TRP A 187 -7.82 4.54 -14.67
C TRP A 187 -8.16 5.82 -15.43
N MET A 188 -8.66 6.86 -14.75
CA MET A 188 -8.85 8.19 -15.35
C MET A 188 -7.54 8.82 -15.85
N ILE A 189 -6.40 8.43 -15.27
CA ILE A 189 -5.06 8.85 -15.71
C ILE A 189 -4.55 7.88 -16.78
N GLU A 190 -4.59 6.58 -16.52
CA GLU A 190 -3.95 5.58 -17.35
C GLU A 190 -4.59 5.41 -18.73
N PHE A 191 -5.93 5.35 -18.80
CA PHE A 191 -6.63 5.10 -20.07
C PHE A 191 -6.37 6.22 -21.09
N PRO A 192 -6.54 7.52 -20.75
CA PRO A 192 -6.20 8.61 -21.66
C PRO A 192 -4.72 8.65 -22.06
N LEU A 193 -3.80 8.38 -21.13
CA LEU A 193 -2.38 8.30 -21.45
C LEU A 193 -2.04 7.18 -22.44
N ARG A 194 -2.87 6.14 -22.49
CA ARG A 194 -2.78 5.03 -23.46
C ARG A 194 -3.62 5.29 -24.72
N GLY A 195 -4.19 6.47 -24.90
CA GLY A 195 -5.06 6.83 -26.04
C GLY A 195 -6.39 6.06 -26.05
N LYS A 196 -6.90 5.64 -24.88
CA LYS A 196 -8.14 4.89 -24.73
C LYS A 196 -9.22 5.75 -24.07
N PRO A 197 -10.50 5.63 -24.49
CA PRO A 197 -11.60 6.26 -23.78
C PRO A 197 -11.78 5.64 -22.39
N PHE A 198 -12.30 6.44 -21.45
CA PHE A 198 -12.60 5.97 -20.12
C PHE A 198 -14.00 6.37 -19.67
N GLU A 199 -14.83 5.37 -19.38
CA GLU A 199 -16.13 5.54 -18.74
C GLU A 199 -15.95 5.49 -17.23
N CYS A 200 -16.01 6.66 -16.58
CA CYS A 200 -15.86 6.79 -15.14
C CYS A 200 -17.13 6.36 -14.41
N PHE A 201 -17.00 5.36 -13.58
CA PHE A 201 -18.10 4.69 -12.90
C PHE A 201 -18.51 5.32 -11.56
N VAL A 202 -18.07 6.54 -11.29
CA VAL A 202 -18.49 7.36 -10.14
C VAL A 202 -19.00 8.72 -10.63
N THR A 203 -19.66 9.50 -9.75
CA THR A 203 -20.04 10.87 -10.11
C THR A 203 -18.82 11.80 -10.14
N PRO A 204 -18.90 12.93 -10.88
CA PRO A 204 -17.83 13.92 -10.92
C PRO A 204 -17.38 14.44 -9.54
N GLU A 205 -18.30 14.52 -8.58
CA GLU A 205 -18.08 15.04 -7.24
C GLU A 205 -17.50 14.00 -6.27
N THR A 206 -17.43 12.72 -6.71
CA THR A 206 -16.91 11.63 -5.86
C THR A 206 -15.47 11.88 -5.50
N LYS A 207 -15.16 11.80 -4.21
CA LYS A 207 -13.83 11.97 -3.63
C LYS A 207 -13.36 10.69 -2.95
N MET A 208 -12.05 10.47 -2.98
CA MET A 208 -11.37 9.40 -2.24
C MET A 208 -9.96 9.88 -1.89
N PRO A 209 -9.56 9.86 -0.62
CA PRO A 209 -8.16 10.10 -0.26
C PRO A 209 -7.25 9.16 -1.04
N THR A 210 -6.23 9.72 -1.67
CA THR A 210 -5.41 9.01 -2.67
C THR A 210 -3.93 9.28 -2.45
N MET A 211 -3.09 8.29 -2.75
CA MET A 211 -1.63 8.34 -2.68
C MET A 211 -1.03 7.69 -3.92
N TYR A 212 0.06 8.26 -4.40
CA TYR A 212 0.83 7.64 -5.48
C TYR A 212 1.66 6.46 -4.96
N PHE A 213 1.79 5.40 -5.75
CA PHE A 213 2.48 4.16 -5.32
C PHE A 213 3.96 4.37 -4.94
N LYS A 214 4.63 5.34 -5.54
CA LYS A 214 6.00 5.71 -5.15
C LYS A 214 6.04 6.33 -3.76
N ASP A 215 5.04 7.13 -3.41
CA ASP A 215 4.93 7.67 -2.05
C ASP A 215 4.57 6.59 -1.03
N ALA A 216 3.76 5.59 -1.42
CA ALA A 216 3.53 4.43 -0.57
C ALA A 216 4.85 3.70 -0.27
N ALA A 217 5.70 3.47 -1.27
CA ALA A 217 7.03 2.90 -1.08
C ALA A 217 7.94 3.81 -0.22
N ASN A 218 7.93 5.12 -0.50
CA ASN A 218 8.73 6.11 0.25
C ASN A 218 8.33 6.16 1.73
N SER A 219 7.05 6.07 2.06
CA SER A 219 6.58 6.08 3.46
C SER A 219 7.02 4.84 4.24
N ILE A 220 7.02 3.66 3.60
CA ILE A 220 7.51 2.41 4.19
C ILE A 220 9.01 2.53 4.49
N ASP A 221 9.79 3.01 3.54
CA ASP A 221 11.23 3.17 3.68
C ASP A 221 11.58 4.23 4.74
N ALA A 222 10.90 5.37 4.73
CA ALA A 222 11.09 6.45 5.69
C ALA A 222 10.80 6.01 7.13
N ILE A 223 9.65 5.38 7.38
CA ILE A 223 9.33 4.89 8.73
C ILE A 223 10.25 3.75 9.15
N ALA A 224 10.71 2.91 8.22
CA ALA A 224 11.68 1.85 8.50
C ALA A 224 13.04 2.41 8.95
N GLY A 225 13.46 3.54 8.41
CA GLY A 225 14.70 4.22 8.73
C GLY A 225 14.64 5.15 9.96
N ALA A 226 13.43 5.51 10.42
CA ALA A 226 13.26 6.41 11.56
C ALA A 226 13.84 5.81 12.86
N PRO A 227 14.38 6.62 13.78
CA PRO A 227 14.78 6.15 15.10
C PRO A 227 13.60 5.52 15.85
N ARG A 228 13.86 4.41 16.59
CA ARG A 228 12.79 3.67 17.30
C ARG A 228 12.04 4.54 18.32
N ASP A 229 12.74 5.44 18.97
CA ASP A 229 12.19 6.37 19.98
C ASP A 229 11.37 7.52 19.38
N ALA A 230 11.54 7.82 18.09
CA ALA A 230 10.68 8.73 17.36
C ALA A 230 9.28 8.13 17.09
N ILE A 231 9.18 6.80 17.01
CA ILE A 231 7.94 6.08 16.70
C ILE A 231 7.09 5.94 17.98
N LYS A 232 6.21 6.90 18.25
CA LYS A 232 5.35 6.96 19.44
C LYS A 232 3.94 6.43 19.17
N SER A 233 3.35 6.82 18.04
CA SER A 233 1.96 6.44 17.69
C SER A 233 1.82 5.00 17.21
N VAL A 234 2.89 4.36 16.77
CA VAL A 234 3.00 2.97 16.30
C VAL A 234 2.30 2.71 14.96
N ASN A 235 1.03 3.11 14.81
CA ASN A 235 0.27 3.04 13.56
C ASN A 235 -0.10 4.45 13.12
N TYR A 236 0.31 4.83 11.92
CA TYR A 236 0.19 6.18 11.40
C TYR A 236 -0.65 6.21 10.13
N ASN A 237 -1.52 7.19 10.01
CA ASN A 237 -2.04 7.57 8.71
C ASN A 237 -0.93 8.26 7.91
N VAL A 238 -0.87 8.01 6.61
CA VAL A 238 0.02 8.69 5.67
C VAL A 238 -0.80 9.21 4.50
N ALA A 239 -0.96 10.53 4.40
CA ALA A 239 -1.64 11.16 3.29
C ALA A 239 -0.68 11.31 2.09
N GLY A 240 -1.21 11.24 0.89
CA GLY A 240 -0.49 11.54 -0.35
C GLY A 240 -0.96 12.85 -0.95
N ILE A 241 -1.94 12.78 -1.87
CA ILE A 241 -2.51 13.94 -2.55
C ILE A 241 -3.42 14.72 -1.59
N THR A 242 -3.10 15.98 -1.37
CA THR A 242 -3.82 16.85 -0.42
C THR A 242 -3.99 18.26 -1.02
N PRO A 243 -5.21 18.83 -1.01
CA PRO A 243 -6.47 18.26 -0.52
C PRO A 243 -6.97 17.08 -1.33
N THR A 244 -7.90 16.29 -0.76
CA THR A 244 -8.53 15.18 -1.47
C THR A 244 -9.24 15.66 -2.72
N THR A 245 -8.87 15.10 -3.86
CA THR A 245 -9.40 15.48 -5.17
C THR A 245 -10.69 14.73 -5.52
N SER A 246 -11.59 15.41 -6.23
CA SER A 246 -12.76 14.78 -6.85
C SER A 246 -12.40 14.14 -8.19
N ALA A 247 -13.30 13.29 -8.70
CA ALA A 247 -13.15 12.74 -10.05
C ALA A 247 -13.11 13.86 -11.12
N ARG A 248 -13.83 14.97 -10.91
CA ARG A 248 -13.80 16.15 -11.79
C ARG A 248 -12.44 16.87 -11.76
N ASP A 249 -11.80 16.96 -10.59
CA ASP A 249 -10.48 17.57 -10.49
C ASP A 249 -9.44 16.74 -11.27
N ILE A 250 -9.52 15.40 -11.16
CA ILE A 250 -8.65 14.48 -11.91
C ILE A 250 -8.89 14.64 -13.42
N GLU A 251 -10.15 14.66 -13.87
CA GLU A 251 -10.48 14.89 -15.29
C GLU A 251 -9.88 16.20 -15.80
N THR A 252 -10.00 17.27 -15.02
CA THR A 252 -9.51 18.61 -15.38
C THR A 252 -8.00 18.58 -15.59
N VAL A 253 -7.25 17.94 -14.69
CA VAL A 253 -5.80 17.81 -14.83
C VAL A 253 -5.44 16.89 -16.02
N VAL A 254 -6.15 15.78 -16.18
CA VAL A 254 -5.91 14.88 -17.32
C VAL A 254 -6.12 15.59 -18.65
N LYS A 255 -7.21 16.35 -18.82
CA LYS A 255 -7.47 17.12 -20.05
C LYS A 255 -6.45 18.25 -20.31
N LYS A 256 -5.85 18.80 -19.28
CA LYS A 256 -4.75 19.78 -19.41
C LYS A 256 -3.53 19.13 -20.08
N HIS A 257 -3.21 17.89 -19.78
CA HIS A 257 -2.04 17.17 -20.31
C HIS A 257 -2.34 16.27 -21.52
N VAL A 258 -3.60 15.86 -21.68
CA VAL A 258 -4.12 15.06 -22.79
C VAL A 258 -5.41 15.72 -23.28
N PRO A 259 -5.32 16.78 -24.13
CA PRO A 259 -6.48 17.59 -24.55
C PRO A 259 -7.61 16.77 -25.20
N ASP A 260 -7.26 15.71 -25.93
CA ASP A 260 -8.20 14.82 -26.61
C ASP A 260 -8.70 13.66 -25.72
N ALA A 261 -8.49 13.72 -24.41
CA ALA A 261 -8.95 12.70 -23.48
C ALA A 261 -10.47 12.54 -23.52
N ASP A 262 -10.93 11.37 -23.90
CA ASP A 262 -12.35 11.00 -23.90
C ASP A 262 -12.71 10.35 -22.55
N ILE A 263 -13.24 11.18 -21.65
CA ILE A 263 -13.69 10.76 -20.33
C ILE A 263 -15.17 11.10 -20.20
N THR A 264 -16.00 10.08 -19.91
CA THR A 264 -17.43 10.21 -19.65
C THR A 264 -17.77 9.71 -18.25
N PHE A 265 -18.84 10.20 -17.65
CA PHE A 265 -19.30 9.77 -16.33
C PHE A 265 -20.56 8.95 -16.43
N VAL A 266 -20.47 7.66 -16.07
CA VAL A 266 -21.58 6.70 -16.02
C VAL A 266 -21.55 6.01 -14.65
N PRO A 267 -22.11 6.65 -13.59
CA PRO A 267 -22.01 6.14 -12.23
C PRO A 267 -22.64 4.75 -12.08
N ASP A 268 -21.87 3.81 -11.54
CA ASP A 268 -22.34 2.46 -11.22
C ASP A 268 -23.10 2.49 -9.88
N PRO A 269 -24.39 2.11 -9.85
CA PRO A 269 -25.22 2.19 -8.64
C PRO A 269 -24.66 1.38 -7.46
N VAL A 270 -24.00 0.24 -7.73
CA VAL A 270 -23.41 -0.62 -6.69
C VAL A 270 -22.21 0.08 -6.06
N ILE A 271 -21.32 0.65 -6.89
CA ILE A 271 -20.16 1.42 -6.40
C ILE A 271 -20.61 2.69 -5.68
N MET A 272 -21.60 3.39 -6.22
CA MET A 272 -22.12 4.61 -5.59
C MET A 272 -22.80 4.34 -4.23
N GLN A 273 -23.28 3.12 -3.98
CA GLN A 273 -23.78 2.75 -2.65
C GLN A 273 -22.67 2.80 -1.57
N TYR A 274 -21.44 2.42 -1.91
CA TYR A 274 -20.28 2.56 -1.02
C TYR A 274 -20.05 4.03 -0.65
N TYR A 275 -20.07 4.94 -1.62
CA TYR A 275 -19.81 6.36 -1.41
C TYR A 275 -20.92 7.11 -0.65
N LYS A 276 -22.12 6.54 -0.51
CA LYS A 276 -23.16 7.11 0.37
C LYS A 276 -22.78 7.04 1.85
N THR A 277 -21.98 6.08 2.23
CA THR A 277 -21.61 5.80 3.62
C THR A 277 -20.14 6.09 3.92
N PHE A 278 -19.26 6.02 2.91
CA PHE A 278 -17.87 6.43 3.04
C PHE A 278 -17.77 7.97 3.09
N ARG A 279 -17.25 8.51 4.19
CA ARG A 279 -17.26 9.96 4.47
C ARG A 279 -15.89 10.59 4.62
N ILE A 280 -14.82 9.81 4.65
CA ILE A 280 -13.47 10.34 4.89
C ILE A 280 -13.07 11.22 3.70
N ASP A 281 -12.91 12.52 3.97
CA ASP A 281 -12.39 13.52 3.04
C ASP A 281 -10.96 13.91 3.40
N THR A 282 -10.65 14.01 4.69
CA THR A 282 -9.31 14.31 5.19
C THR A 282 -8.71 13.09 5.88
N PHE A 283 -7.56 12.68 5.38
CA PHE A 283 -6.75 11.62 5.98
C PHE A 283 -5.60 12.28 6.72
N ASP A 284 -5.81 12.54 8.04
CA ASP A 284 -4.88 13.30 8.87
C ASP A 284 -3.61 12.51 9.15
N ASP A 285 -2.48 13.02 8.67
CA ASP A 285 -1.14 12.45 8.80
C ASP A 285 -0.20 13.32 9.66
N SER A 286 -0.75 14.23 10.47
CA SER A 286 0.01 15.20 11.28
C SER A 286 1.05 14.51 12.15
N ARG A 287 0.71 13.38 12.80
CA ARG A 287 1.66 12.63 13.63
C ARG A 287 2.79 12.00 12.84
N ALA A 288 2.52 11.51 11.64
CA ALA A 288 3.57 10.98 10.76
C ALA A 288 4.57 12.08 10.39
N ARG A 289 4.08 13.27 10.10
CA ARG A 289 4.91 14.47 9.81
C ARG A 289 5.72 14.90 11.02
N GLU A 290 5.12 14.94 12.19
CA GLU A 290 5.76 15.40 13.44
C GLU A 290 6.78 14.37 13.99
N GLU A 291 6.43 13.09 13.99
CA GLU A 291 7.22 12.06 14.68
C GLU A 291 8.38 11.51 13.84
N TRP A 292 8.20 11.37 12.52
CA TRP A 292 9.24 10.81 11.65
C TRP A 292 9.41 11.53 10.30
N GLY A 293 8.85 12.73 10.17
CA GLY A 293 9.15 13.63 9.05
C GLY A 293 8.50 13.22 7.72
N TRP A 294 7.33 12.55 7.76
CA TRP A 294 6.61 12.20 6.53
C TRP A 294 6.35 13.42 5.64
N CYS A 295 6.68 13.30 4.37
CA CYS A 295 6.37 14.29 3.36
C CYS A 295 6.23 13.58 2.00
N PRO A 296 5.04 13.63 1.34
CA PRO A 296 4.86 13.04 0.03
C PRO A 296 5.69 13.77 -1.03
N ALA A 297 6.29 13.02 -1.94
CA ALA A 297 7.00 13.56 -3.11
C ALA A 297 6.04 13.93 -4.25
N PHE A 298 4.83 13.36 -4.23
CA PHE A 298 3.78 13.57 -5.24
C PHE A 298 2.50 14.11 -4.58
N PRO A 299 2.49 15.39 -4.15
CA PRO A 299 1.41 15.95 -3.32
C PRO A 299 0.16 16.32 -4.10
N ASP A 300 0.17 16.28 -5.43
CA ASP A 300 -0.93 16.66 -6.32
C ASP A 300 -1.04 15.78 -7.57
N ILE A 301 -2.18 15.87 -8.27
CA ILE A 301 -2.46 15.06 -9.47
C ILE A 301 -1.57 15.46 -10.66
N ASP A 302 -1.14 16.72 -10.79
CA ASP A 302 -0.23 17.15 -11.86
C ASP A 302 1.11 16.41 -11.77
N THR A 303 1.73 16.41 -10.60
CA THR A 303 3.02 15.71 -10.37
C THR A 303 2.88 14.20 -10.54
N VAL A 304 1.77 13.63 -10.06
CA VAL A 304 1.46 12.20 -10.25
C VAL A 304 1.32 11.87 -11.73
N LEU A 305 0.55 12.65 -12.50
CA LEU A 305 0.29 12.37 -13.93
C LEU A 305 1.59 12.42 -14.76
N LEU A 306 2.46 13.38 -14.48
CA LEU A 306 3.73 13.51 -15.19
C LEU A 306 4.63 12.29 -14.95
N ASP A 307 4.75 11.85 -13.72
CA ASP A 307 5.54 10.67 -13.37
C ASP A 307 4.88 9.37 -13.87
N PHE A 308 3.55 9.27 -13.79
CA PHE A 308 2.77 8.13 -14.31
C PHE A 308 2.99 7.95 -15.83
N LYS A 309 3.01 9.08 -16.57
CA LYS A 309 3.33 9.07 -18.01
C LYS A 309 4.76 8.59 -18.27
N ALA A 310 5.72 9.06 -17.47
CA ALA A 310 7.12 8.64 -17.58
C ALA A 310 7.28 7.15 -17.28
N GLU A 311 6.63 6.64 -16.23
CA GLU A 311 6.63 5.22 -15.85
C GLU A 311 6.11 4.32 -16.97
N LEU A 312 4.97 4.68 -17.56
CA LEU A 312 4.41 3.92 -18.70
C LEU A 312 5.31 3.89 -19.92
N ALA A 313 6.06 4.98 -20.16
CA ALA A 313 6.97 5.08 -21.29
C ALA A 313 8.28 4.32 -21.05
N GLN A 314 8.80 4.36 -19.83
CA GLN A 314 10.08 3.73 -19.48
C GLN A 314 9.94 2.21 -19.23
N HIS A 315 8.81 1.77 -18.71
CA HIS A 315 8.58 0.40 -18.28
C HIS A 315 7.28 -0.19 -18.84
N PRO A 316 7.07 -0.20 -20.17
CA PRO A 316 5.81 -0.65 -20.77
C PRO A 316 5.45 -2.11 -20.40
N ASP A 317 6.46 -2.98 -20.26
CA ASP A 317 6.27 -4.41 -19.95
C ASP A 317 5.92 -4.68 -18.49
N TRP A 318 6.29 -3.78 -17.58
CA TRP A 318 5.96 -3.95 -16.15
C TRP A 318 4.47 -3.74 -15.87
N TYR A 319 3.81 -2.94 -16.73
CA TYR A 319 2.41 -2.50 -16.59
C TYR A 319 1.50 -3.01 -17.70
N ALA A 320 1.96 -3.97 -18.50
CA ALA A 320 1.22 -4.56 -19.61
C ALA A 320 0.08 -5.51 -19.17
#